data_07f1fcf10f2479f50ff4a501ca4f2562
#
_entry.id   07f1fcf10f2479f50ff4a501ca4f2562
#
_cell.length_a   1.000
_cell.length_b   1.000
_cell.length_c   1.000
_cell.angle_alpha   90.00
_cell.angle_beta   90.00
_cell.angle_gamma   90.00
#
_symmetry.space_group_name_H-M   'P 1'
#
loop_
_entity.id
_entity.type
_entity.pdbx_description
1 polymer ?
#
loop_
_entity_poly.entity_id
_entity_poly.type
_entity_poly.pdbx_seq_one_letter_code
_entity_poly.pdbx_strand_id
1 'polypeptide(L)'
;TVAKNKPIFGLPGNPVSAMVVARLLLVPTIQFLSGANLDNEVSTVITAELTHNIPSIAGREDHVPVLIKTIDGKISAEPVFGKSNLIFTLVRSTGSVIVPINSNGFIQGSTVQVHLY
;
A
#
# COMPACT_ATOMS: atom_id res chain seq x y z
N THR A 1 6.90 12.16 -17.00
CA THR A 1 7.56 13.04 -17.97
C THR A 1 7.71 14.47 -17.43
N VAL A 2 8.48 15.31 -18.10
CA VAL A 2 8.72 16.71 -17.69
C VAL A 2 8.41 17.63 -18.87
N ALA A 3 7.63 18.70 -18.64
CA ALA A 3 7.36 19.74 -19.61
C ALA A 3 7.51 21.14 -18.99
N LYS A 4 8.25 22.03 -19.65
CA LYS A 4 8.51 23.41 -19.16
C LYS A 4 9.01 23.42 -17.71
N ASN A 5 9.94 22.51 -17.35
CA ASN A 5 10.48 22.31 -16.00
C ASN A 5 9.44 21.94 -14.92
N LYS A 6 8.31 21.37 -15.34
CA LYS A 6 7.29 20.85 -14.42
C LYS A 6 7.12 19.34 -14.62
N PRO A 7 7.10 18.54 -13.53
CA PRO A 7 6.81 17.12 -13.64
C PRO A 7 5.34 16.90 -14.04
N ILE A 8 5.11 15.91 -14.90
CA ILE A 8 3.77 15.47 -15.32
C ILE A 8 3.64 14.00 -14.97
N PHE A 9 2.62 13.65 -14.20
CA PHE A 9 2.29 12.30 -13.78
C PHE A 9 1.00 11.83 -14.44
N GLY A 10 1.06 10.68 -15.11
CA GLY A 10 -0.13 9.95 -15.55
C GLY A 10 -0.49 8.90 -14.50
N LEU A 11 -1.65 9.02 -13.88
CA LEU A 11 -2.12 8.04 -12.90
C LEU A 11 -3.00 6.98 -13.59
N PRO A 12 -2.97 5.71 -13.09
CA PRO A 12 -3.88 4.68 -13.58
C PRO A 12 -5.35 5.06 -13.36
N GLY A 13 -6.25 4.61 -14.25
CA GLY A 13 -7.70 4.83 -14.09
C GLY A 13 -8.32 4.04 -12.95
N ASN A 14 -7.66 2.99 -12.45
CA ASN A 14 -8.10 2.24 -11.28
C ASN A 14 -7.77 3.04 -10.00
N PRO A 15 -8.76 3.37 -9.14
CA PRO A 15 -8.56 4.22 -7.96
C PRO A 15 -7.51 3.67 -6.99
N VAL A 16 -7.48 2.37 -6.73
CA VAL A 16 -6.50 1.74 -5.81
C VAL A 16 -5.09 1.89 -6.37
N SER A 17 -4.91 1.56 -7.65
CA SER A 17 -3.61 1.70 -8.31
C SER A 17 -3.17 3.16 -8.40
N ALA A 18 -4.12 4.08 -8.67
CA ALA A 18 -3.82 5.52 -8.69
C ALA A 18 -3.31 6.01 -7.34
N MET A 19 -3.92 5.59 -6.24
CA MET A 19 -3.46 5.95 -4.90
C MET A 19 -2.09 5.37 -4.56
N VAL A 20 -1.83 4.11 -4.90
CA VAL A 20 -0.51 3.49 -4.69
C VAL A 20 0.56 4.28 -5.45
N VAL A 21 0.34 4.55 -6.74
CA VAL A 21 1.28 5.31 -7.58
C VAL A 21 1.45 6.74 -7.06
N ALA A 22 0.35 7.39 -6.64
CA ALA A 22 0.43 8.74 -6.07
C ALA A 22 1.29 8.77 -4.81
N ARG A 23 1.13 7.80 -3.89
CA ARG A 23 1.95 7.71 -2.67
C ARG A 23 3.41 7.43 -2.96
N LEU A 24 3.69 6.52 -3.89
CA LEU A 24 5.07 6.13 -4.21
C LEU A 24 5.84 7.18 -5.00
N LEU A 25 5.17 7.96 -5.84
CA LEU A 25 5.84 8.86 -6.77
C LEU A 25 5.41 10.32 -6.62
N LEU A 26 4.10 10.59 -6.58
CA LEU A 26 3.59 11.96 -6.61
C LEU A 26 3.84 12.69 -5.28
N VAL A 27 3.50 12.07 -4.15
CA VAL A 27 3.68 12.68 -2.83
C VAL A 27 5.15 12.97 -2.55
N PRO A 28 6.11 12.03 -2.69
CA PRO A 28 7.53 12.32 -2.49
C PRO A 28 8.06 13.40 -3.44
N THR A 29 7.56 13.44 -4.68
CA THR A 29 7.96 14.49 -5.63
C THR A 29 7.48 15.87 -5.17
N ILE A 30 6.23 15.99 -4.69
CA ILE A 30 5.71 17.24 -4.15
C ILE A 30 6.51 17.69 -2.94
N GLN A 31 6.79 16.76 -2.02
CA GLN A 31 7.60 17.03 -0.82
C GLN A 31 9.00 17.50 -1.20
N PHE A 32 9.68 16.81 -2.12
CA PHE A 32 10.99 17.21 -2.61
C PHE A 32 10.97 18.62 -3.23
N LEU A 33 10.00 18.91 -4.10
CA LEU A 33 9.85 20.22 -4.75
C LEU A 33 9.49 21.33 -3.77
N SER A 34 8.83 21.02 -2.65
CA SER A 34 8.52 21.96 -1.59
C SER A 34 9.68 22.20 -0.61
N GLY A 35 10.81 21.51 -0.80
CA GLY A 35 11.97 21.60 0.09
C GLY A 35 11.84 20.80 1.39
N ALA A 36 10.90 19.85 1.45
CA ALA A 36 10.79 18.95 2.59
C ALA A 36 11.99 18.00 2.66
N ASN A 37 12.47 17.74 3.89
CA ASN A 37 13.51 16.73 4.09
C ASN A 37 12.89 15.33 4.10
N LEU A 38 13.10 14.57 3.03
CA LEU A 38 12.56 13.23 2.85
C LEU A 38 13.18 12.18 3.81
N ASP A 39 14.34 12.47 4.39
CA ASP A 39 15.02 11.56 5.33
C ASP A 39 14.26 11.42 6.67
N ASN A 40 13.33 12.34 6.95
CA ASN A 40 12.50 12.35 8.15
C ASN A 40 11.09 11.79 7.96
N GLU A 41 10.79 11.19 6.81
CA GLU A 41 9.49 10.56 6.59
C GLU A 41 9.37 9.29 7.44
N VAL A 42 8.67 9.40 8.56
CA VAL A 42 8.35 8.24 9.41
C VAL A 42 7.22 7.47 8.75
N SER A 43 7.57 6.52 7.88
CA SER A 43 6.62 5.52 7.44
C SER A 43 6.21 4.68 8.67
N THR A 44 4.97 4.81 9.11
CA THR A 44 4.48 4.02 10.23
C THR A 44 4.25 2.60 9.77
N VAL A 45 5.11 1.70 10.19
CA VAL A 45 5.02 0.26 9.91
C VAL A 45 4.68 -0.47 11.19
N ILE A 46 3.66 -1.31 11.15
CA ILE A 46 3.28 -2.18 12.26
C ILE A 46 3.35 -3.64 11.83
N THR A 47 3.59 -4.50 12.79
CA THR A 47 3.59 -5.95 12.59
C THR A 47 2.22 -6.52 12.92
N ALA A 48 1.66 -7.34 12.03
CA ALA A 48 0.35 -7.95 12.21
C ALA A 48 0.32 -9.39 11.67
N GLU A 49 -0.61 -10.20 12.18
CA GLU A 49 -0.86 -11.56 11.69
C GLU A 49 -1.94 -11.53 10.60
N LEU A 50 -1.68 -12.17 9.47
CA LEU A 50 -2.65 -12.25 8.37
C LEU A 50 -3.84 -13.15 8.72
N THR A 51 -5.06 -12.65 8.48
CA THR A 51 -6.30 -13.41 8.68
C THR A 51 -6.66 -14.31 7.49
N HIS A 52 -6.16 -14.01 6.29
CA HIS A 52 -6.41 -14.75 5.05
C HIS A 52 -5.18 -14.75 4.15
N ASN A 53 -5.12 -15.70 3.22
CA ASN A 53 -4.05 -15.74 2.23
C ASN A 53 -4.05 -14.49 1.35
N ILE A 54 -2.86 -14.00 1.01
CA ILE A 54 -2.64 -13.00 -0.03
C ILE A 54 -1.93 -13.69 -1.20
N PRO A 55 -2.64 -14.08 -2.26
CA PRO A 55 -2.01 -14.62 -3.45
C PRO A 55 -1.34 -13.51 -4.25
N SER A 56 -0.18 -13.80 -4.84
CA SER A 56 0.53 -12.94 -5.78
C SER A 56 1.20 -13.78 -6.87
N ILE A 57 1.80 -13.11 -7.83
CA ILE A 57 2.56 -13.74 -8.92
C ILE A 57 3.95 -13.15 -8.92
N ALA A 58 4.97 -14.00 -8.84
CA ALA A 58 6.37 -13.57 -8.93
C ALA A 58 6.62 -12.77 -10.21
N GLY A 59 7.45 -11.74 -10.12
CA GLY A 59 7.77 -10.83 -11.21
C GLY A 59 7.13 -9.44 -11.08
N ARG A 60 6.26 -9.22 -10.08
CA ARG A 60 5.72 -7.89 -9.74
C ARG A 60 5.65 -7.71 -8.23
N GLU A 61 5.68 -6.48 -7.79
CA GLU A 61 5.39 -6.10 -6.41
C GLU A 61 3.90 -5.75 -6.30
N ASP A 62 3.20 -6.37 -5.35
CA ASP A 62 1.79 -6.11 -5.10
C ASP A 62 1.59 -5.34 -3.78
N HIS A 63 0.82 -4.24 -3.84
CA HIS A 63 0.38 -3.48 -2.68
C HIS A 63 -1.06 -3.87 -2.35
N VAL A 64 -1.24 -4.69 -1.32
CA VAL A 64 -2.54 -5.24 -0.95
C VAL A 64 -3.14 -4.44 0.21
N PRO A 65 -4.26 -3.75 0.00
CA PRO A 65 -4.95 -3.04 1.07
C PRO A 65 -5.39 -3.99 2.17
N VAL A 66 -5.19 -3.58 3.44
CA VAL A 66 -5.59 -4.36 4.60
C VAL A 66 -6.33 -3.50 5.62
N LEU A 67 -7.25 -4.11 6.35
CA LEU A 67 -7.89 -3.56 7.53
C LEU A 67 -7.21 -4.13 8.76
N ILE A 68 -6.75 -3.25 9.64
CA ILE A 68 -6.18 -3.66 10.93
C ILE A 68 -7.31 -3.86 11.94
N LYS A 69 -7.26 -4.98 12.63
CA LYS A 69 -8.16 -5.31 13.74
C LYS A 69 -7.35 -5.81 14.93
N THR A 70 -7.87 -5.59 16.13
CA THR A 70 -7.35 -6.24 17.33
C THR A 70 -8.29 -7.38 17.69
N ILE A 71 -7.77 -8.62 17.66
CA ILE A 71 -8.50 -9.84 17.97
C ILE A 71 -7.76 -10.52 19.12
N ASP A 72 -8.41 -10.72 20.26
CA ASP A 72 -7.83 -11.34 21.48
C ASP A 72 -6.48 -10.72 21.89
N GLY A 73 -6.38 -9.39 21.79
CA GLY A 73 -5.18 -8.63 22.14
C GLY A 73 -4.03 -8.71 21.11
N LYS A 74 -4.23 -9.41 19.99
CA LYS A 74 -3.28 -9.49 18.88
C LYS A 74 -3.70 -8.56 17.73
N ILE A 75 -2.71 -7.96 17.10
CA ILE A 75 -2.93 -7.14 15.90
C ILE A 75 -3.03 -8.06 14.69
N SER A 76 -4.16 -7.99 13.99
CA SER A 76 -4.45 -8.80 12.81
C SER A 76 -4.66 -7.91 11.60
N ALA A 77 -4.16 -8.37 10.44
CA ALA A 77 -4.34 -7.72 9.15
C ALA A 77 -5.31 -8.55 8.29
N GLU A 78 -6.46 -7.98 7.98
CA GLU A 78 -7.45 -8.59 7.11
C GLU A 78 -7.32 -8.01 5.70
N PRO A 79 -6.92 -8.81 4.69
CA PRO A 79 -6.85 -8.33 3.32
C PRO A 79 -8.23 -7.93 2.80
N VAL A 80 -8.31 -6.75 2.19
CA VAL A 80 -9.56 -6.25 1.63
C VAL A 80 -9.57 -6.54 0.13
N PHE A 81 -10.24 -7.65 -0.25
CA PHE A 81 -10.44 -8.01 -1.65
C PHE A 81 -11.79 -7.46 -2.14
N GLY A 82 -11.79 -6.72 -3.25
CA GLY A 82 -13.03 -6.21 -3.81
C GLY A 82 -13.02 -6.21 -5.34
N LYS A 83 -13.97 -6.94 -5.95
CA LYS A 83 -14.16 -6.91 -7.42
C LYS A 83 -15.05 -5.77 -7.90
N SER A 84 -15.91 -5.19 -7.08
CA SER A 84 -16.98 -4.31 -7.53
C SER A 84 -17.02 -2.91 -6.91
N ASN A 85 -16.27 -2.64 -5.84
CA ASN A 85 -16.28 -1.34 -5.16
C ASN A 85 -14.90 -0.96 -4.66
N LEU A 86 -13.98 -0.70 -5.57
CA LEU A 86 -12.59 -0.32 -5.29
C LEU A 86 -12.47 0.90 -4.36
N ILE A 87 -13.42 1.84 -4.42
CA ILE A 87 -13.47 3.01 -3.54
C ILE A 87 -13.75 2.60 -2.09
N PHE A 88 -14.69 1.68 -1.86
CA PHE A 88 -14.98 1.17 -0.51
C PHE A 88 -13.82 0.36 0.07
N THR A 89 -13.05 -0.33 -0.78
CA THR A 89 -11.82 -1.00 -0.37
C THR A 89 -10.82 -0.03 0.24
N LEU A 90 -10.61 1.12 -0.41
CA LEU A 90 -9.72 2.17 0.08
C LEU A 90 -10.22 2.84 1.36
N VAL A 91 -11.51 3.16 1.41
CA VAL A 91 -12.12 3.81 2.60
C VAL A 91 -12.07 2.91 3.83
N ARG A 92 -12.11 1.59 3.65
CA ARG A 92 -12.06 0.60 4.74
C ARG A 92 -10.65 0.18 5.12
N SER A 93 -9.66 0.33 4.25
CA SER A 93 -8.29 -0.08 4.55
C SER A 93 -7.60 0.93 5.46
N THR A 94 -6.81 0.44 6.39
CA THR A 94 -6.00 1.25 7.30
C THR A 94 -4.53 1.28 6.90
N GLY A 95 -4.14 0.40 5.99
CA GLY A 95 -2.78 0.30 5.48
C GLY A 95 -2.67 -0.68 4.33
N SER A 96 -1.47 -0.99 3.93
CA SER A 96 -1.17 -1.99 2.90
C SER A 96 -0.05 -2.93 3.32
N VAL A 97 -0.15 -4.18 2.86
CA VAL A 97 0.93 -5.17 2.88
C VAL A 97 1.61 -5.17 1.52
N ILE A 98 2.93 -5.07 1.50
CA ILE A 98 3.72 -5.15 0.28
C ILE A 98 4.17 -6.60 0.09
N VAL A 99 3.76 -7.19 -1.02
CA VAL A 99 4.25 -8.52 -1.45
C VAL A 99 5.44 -8.30 -2.36
N PRO A 100 6.65 -8.79 -1.97
CA PRO A 100 7.86 -8.57 -2.75
C PRO A 100 7.81 -9.22 -4.13
N ILE A 101 8.56 -8.65 -5.08
CA ILE A 101 8.62 -9.09 -6.48
C ILE A 101 8.96 -10.58 -6.67
N ASN A 102 9.68 -11.17 -5.72
CA ASN A 102 10.11 -12.58 -5.77
C ASN A 102 9.21 -13.52 -4.96
N SER A 103 8.03 -13.05 -4.54
CA SER A 103 7.10 -13.82 -3.70
C SER A 103 5.84 -14.19 -4.47
N ASN A 104 5.29 -15.38 -4.16
CA ASN A 104 3.99 -15.80 -4.64
C ASN A 104 2.83 -15.42 -3.68
N GLY A 105 3.13 -14.55 -2.70
CA GLY A 105 2.17 -14.08 -1.72
C GLY A 105 2.50 -14.54 -0.30
N PHE A 106 1.51 -14.40 0.58
CA PHE A 106 1.59 -14.80 1.98
C PHE A 106 0.42 -15.74 2.32
N ILE A 107 0.68 -16.70 3.19
CA ILE A 107 -0.36 -17.59 3.72
C ILE A 107 -1.00 -16.99 4.98
N GLN A 108 -2.23 -17.39 5.27
CA GLN A 108 -2.92 -17.08 6.53
C GLN A 108 -2.05 -17.45 7.73
N GLY A 109 -2.06 -16.62 8.77
CA GLY A 109 -1.23 -16.78 9.96
C GLY A 109 0.20 -16.27 9.81
N SER A 110 0.63 -15.86 8.60
CA SER A 110 1.94 -15.24 8.42
C SER A 110 2.02 -13.89 9.16
N THR A 111 3.17 -13.63 9.75
CA THR A 111 3.50 -12.30 10.29
C THR A 111 3.96 -11.39 9.16
N VAL A 112 3.30 -10.26 8.97
CA VAL A 112 3.57 -9.31 7.89
C VAL A 112 3.77 -7.91 8.44
N GLN A 113 4.48 -7.09 7.66
CA GLN A 113 4.59 -5.66 7.92
C GLN A 113 3.47 -4.92 7.18
N VAL A 114 2.74 -4.08 7.91
CA VAL A 114 1.68 -3.24 7.39
C VAL A 114 2.12 -1.79 7.40
N HIS A 115 2.16 -1.19 6.22
CA HIS A 115 2.43 0.23 6.02
C HIS A 115 1.12 0.98 6.18
N LEU A 116 0.98 1.76 7.25
CA LEU A 116 -0.23 2.56 7.51
C LEU A 116 -0.33 3.75 6.54
N TYR A 117 -1.56 4.14 6.25
CA TYR A 117 -1.88 5.27 5.36
C TYR A 117 -1.81 6.61 6.10
#